data_99f9320bd3c34e4b0d8e07eaa3fe99f9
#
_entry.id   99f9320bd3c34e4b0d8e07eaa3fe99f9
#
_cell.length_a   1.000
_cell.length_b   1.000
_cell.length_c   1.000
_cell.angle_alpha   90.00
_cell.angle_beta   90.00
_cell.angle_gamma   90.00
#
_symmetry.space_group_name_H-M   'P 1'
#
loop_
_entity.id
_entity.type
_entity.pdbx_description
1 polymer ?
#
loop_
_entity_poly.entity_id
_entity_poly.type
_entity_poly.pdbx_seq_one_letter_code
_entity_poly.pdbx_strand_id
1 'polypeptide(L)'
;MTNRPLDSRAAFLLSQIGFHVSHRLTEQLARLDLDPAHFAVLTQLAVVDGRSQQELADLLRVHRNAMVGLVDELEERALVTRRPHPADRRAHAVHLTAHAREVLESIQSEADALESEILAPLDETERAQLLPLLHRIATRAGLPPGVHPGLQRRRRARRQPR
;
A
#
# COMPACT_ATOMS: atom_id res chain seq x y z
N MET A 1 16.85 31.54 20.32
CA MET A 1 16.16 30.52 19.48
C MET A 1 15.13 29.80 20.34
N THR A 2 13.85 30.09 20.17
CA THR A 2 12.78 29.50 20.98
C THR A 2 12.66 28.01 20.61
N ASN A 3 13.05 27.12 21.52
CA ASN A 3 12.93 25.69 21.35
C ASN A 3 11.44 25.31 21.36
N ARG A 4 10.83 25.15 20.19
CA ARG A 4 9.42 24.80 20.05
C ARG A 4 9.23 23.34 20.46
N PRO A 5 8.30 22.99 21.37
CA PRO A 5 8.00 21.61 21.73
C PRO A 5 7.66 20.76 20.50
N LEU A 6 8.00 19.47 20.50
CA LEU A 6 7.77 18.57 19.36
C LEU A 6 6.29 18.43 19.02
N ASP A 7 5.44 18.36 20.02
CA ASP A 7 3.97 18.27 19.90
C ASP A 7 3.30 19.52 19.26
N SER A 8 4.02 20.64 19.19
CA SER A 8 3.58 21.85 18.48
C SER A 8 4.01 21.87 17.00
N ARG A 9 4.60 20.79 16.49
CA ARG A 9 5.09 20.68 15.10
C ARG A 9 4.22 19.73 14.29
N ALA A 10 3.49 20.26 13.31
CA ALA A 10 2.65 19.45 12.42
C ALA A 10 3.42 18.28 11.76
N ALA A 11 4.68 18.49 11.35
CA ALA A 11 5.50 17.44 10.77
C ALA A 11 5.78 16.28 11.75
N PHE A 12 5.93 16.56 13.04
CA PHE A 12 6.10 15.55 14.06
C PHE A 12 4.82 14.74 14.27
N LEU A 13 3.67 15.44 14.41
CA LEU A 13 2.37 14.78 14.54
C LEU A 13 2.02 13.92 13.33
N LEU A 14 2.27 14.42 12.11
CA LEU A 14 2.10 13.62 10.88
C LEU A 14 2.98 12.37 10.88
N SER A 15 4.22 12.47 11.37
CA SER A 15 5.11 11.30 11.49
C SER A 15 4.60 10.29 12.52
N GLN A 16 4.11 10.74 13.68
CA GLN A 16 3.56 9.86 14.71
C GLN A 16 2.29 9.15 14.22
N ILE A 17 1.34 9.91 13.66
CA ILE A 17 0.09 9.34 13.12
C ILE A 17 0.39 8.37 11.98
N GLY A 18 1.26 8.76 11.03
CA GLY A 18 1.65 7.89 9.92
C GLY A 18 2.33 6.61 10.38
N PHE A 19 3.18 6.66 11.41
CA PHE A 19 3.78 5.46 12.01
C PHE A 19 2.71 4.56 12.64
N HIS A 20 1.79 5.14 13.42
CA HIS A 20 0.71 4.40 14.08
C HIS A 20 -0.19 3.69 13.05
N VAL A 21 -0.65 4.40 12.01
CA VAL A 21 -1.47 3.82 10.93
C VAL A 21 -0.73 2.70 10.20
N SER A 22 0.53 2.93 9.82
CA SER A 22 1.34 1.92 9.14
C SER A 22 1.58 0.67 9.98
N HIS A 23 1.77 0.85 11.29
CA HIS A 23 1.97 -0.28 12.21
C HIS A 23 0.70 -1.13 12.31
N ARG A 24 -0.46 -0.50 12.53
CA ARG A 24 -1.77 -1.17 12.60
C ARG A 24 -2.07 -1.95 11.32
N LEU A 25 -1.87 -1.32 10.15
CA LEU A 25 -2.04 -2.01 8.86
C LEU A 25 -1.10 -3.21 8.71
N THR A 26 0.17 -3.07 9.11
CA THR A 26 1.13 -4.17 9.01
C THR A 26 0.73 -5.35 9.92
N GLU A 27 0.24 -5.09 11.12
CA GLU A 27 -0.26 -6.12 12.03
C GLU A 27 -1.49 -6.85 11.46
N GLN A 28 -2.41 -6.12 10.84
CA GLN A 28 -3.58 -6.71 10.19
C GLN A 28 -3.17 -7.63 9.02
N LEU A 29 -2.31 -7.13 8.14
CA LEU A 29 -1.81 -7.91 7.01
C LEU A 29 -1.05 -9.17 7.45
N ALA A 30 -0.28 -9.08 8.53
CA ALA A 30 0.46 -10.22 9.06
C ALA A 30 -0.46 -11.36 9.53
N ARG A 31 -1.67 -11.07 10.01
CA ARG A 31 -2.67 -12.10 10.38
C ARG A 31 -3.17 -12.91 9.17
N LEU A 32 -3.05 -12.33 7.98
CA LEU A 32 -3.42 -12.94 6.70
C LEU A 32 -2.20 -13.48 5.94
N ASP A 33 -1.05 -13.58 6.59
CA ASP A 33 0.23 -13.93 5.99
C ASP A 33 0.59 -13.02 4.79
N LEU A 34 0.20 -11.75 4.87
CA LEU A 34 0.49 -10.72 3.89
C LEU A 34 1.40 -9.65 4.48
N ASP A 35 2.04 -8.91 3.59
CA ASP A 35 2.74 -7.68 3.94
C ASP A 35 2.27 -6.50 3.07
N PRO A 36 2.70 -5.27 3.37
CA PRO A 36 2.30 -4.09 2.61
C PRO A 36 2.60 -4.16 1.10
N ALA A 37 3.62 -4.92 0.67
CA ALA A 37 3.93 -5.05 -0.75
C ALA A 37 2.94 -5.99 -1.46
N HIS A 38 2.55 -7.10 -0.82
CA HIS A 38 1.48 -7.97 -1.30
C HIS A 38 0.17 -7.18 -1.43
N PHE A 39 -0.21 -6.46 -0.38
CA PHE A 39 -1.42 -5.63 -0.39
C PHE A 39 -1.41 -4.58 -1.51
N ALA A 40 -0.27 -3.93 -1.76
CA ALA A 40 -0.15 -2.96 -2.84
C ALA A 40 -0.34 -3.59 -4.23
N VAL A 41 0.15 -4.81 -4.46
CA VAL A 41 -0.09 -5.54 -5.72
C VAL A 41 -1.57 -5.87 -5.87
N LEU A 42 -2.19 -6.43 -4.83
CA LEU A 42 -3.61 -6.80 -4.85
C LEU A 42 -4.51 -5.60 -5.09
N THR A 43 -4.25 -4.46 -4.44
CA THR A 43 -5.02 -3.22 -4.65
C THR A 43 -4.89 -2.67 -6.07
N GLN A 44 -3.70 -2.74 -6.69
CA GLN A 44 -3.53 -2.32 -8.08
C GLN A 44 -4.29 -3.23 -9.06
N LEU A 45 -4.35 -4.53 -8.77
CA LEU A 45 -5.14 -5.47 -9.56
C LEU A 45 -6.65 -5.32 -9.32
N ALA A 46 -7.08 -4.87 -8.14
CA ALA A 46 -8.48 -4.55 -7.88
C ALA A 46 -8.97 -3.34 -8.69
N VAL A 47 -8.08 -2.37 -8.95
CA VAL A 47 -8.39 -1.21 -9.81
C VAL A 47 -8.44 -1.60 -11.29
N VAL A 48 -7.43 -2.34 -11.77
CA VAL A 48 -7.37 -2.86 -13.15
C VAL A 48 -6.79 -4.26 -13.10
N ASP A 49 -7.65 -5.25 -13.27
CA ASP A 49 -7.26 -6.66 -13.30
C ASP A 49 -6.54 -7.00 -14.61
N GLY A 50 -5.70 -8.02 -14.59
CA GLY A 50 -4.99 -8.48 -15.79
C GLY A 50 -3.77 -7.64 -16.19
N ARG A 51 -3.21 -6.85 -15.28
CA ARG A 51 -1.94 -6.15 -15.52
C ARG A 51 -0.79 -7.16 -15.65
N SER A 52 0.18 -6.83 -16.50
CA SER A 52 1.45 -7.54 -16.55
C SER A 52 2.32 -7.25 -15.31
N GLN A 53 3.26 -8.15 -15.01
CA GLN A 53 4.23 -7.93 -13.93
C GLN A 53 5.09 -6.68 -14.17
N GLN A 54 5.35 -6.31 -15.43
CA GLN A 54 6.09 -5.10 -15.75
C GLN A 54 5.28 -3.84 -15.42
N GLU A 55 4.01 -3.77 -15.81
CA GLU A 55 3.13 -2.66 -15.46
C GLU A 55 2.98 -2.49 -13.96
N LEU A 56 2.83 -3.59 -13.20
CA LEU A 56 2.79 -3.56 -11.74
C LEU A 56 4.11 -3.06 -11.14
N ALA A 57 5.25 -3.48 -11.69
CA ALA A 57 6.56 -3.02 -11.23
C ALA A 57 6.75 -1.51 -11.46
N ASP A 58 6.32 -1.00 -12.61
CA ASP A 58 6.42 0.41 -12.97
C ASP A 58 5.49 1.27 -12.11
N LEU A 59 4.23 0.85 -11.93
CA LEU A 59 3.24 1.52 -11.08
C LEU A 59 3.70 1.63 -9.63
N LEU A 60 4.18 0.54 -9.06
CA LEU A 60 4.61 0.47 -7.66
C LEU A 60 6.05 0.93 -7.46
N ARG A 61 6.75 1.30 -8.53
CA ARG A 61 8.16 1.73 -8.52
C ARG A 61 9.08 0.73 -7.83
N VAL A 62 8.83 -0.55 -8.06
CA VAL A 62 9.67 -1.65 -7.58
C VAL A 62 10.46 -2.27 -8.73
N HIS A 63 11.57 -2.93 -8.43
CA HIS A 63 12.36 -3.60 -9.46
C HIS A 63 11.61 -4.83 -10.00
N ARG A 64 11.71 -5.09 -11.32
CA ARG A 64 11.06 -6.23 -11.99
C ARG A 64 11.26 -7.56 -11.25
N ASN A 65 12.48 -7.87 -10.84
CA ASN A 65 12.75 -9.14 -10.14
C ASN A 65 12.06 -9.22 -8.76
N ALA A 66 11.88 -8.07 -8.08
CA ALA A 66 11.12 -8.04 -6.83
C ALA A 66 9.63 -8.26 -7.09
N MET A 67 9.11 -7.71 -8.20
CA MET A 67 7.71 -7.94 -8.60
C MET A 67 7.46 -9.40 -8.96
N VAL A 68 8.38 -10.06 -9.66
CA VAL A 68 8.28 -11.51 -9.94
C VAL A 68 8.12 -12.28 -8.64
N GLY A 69 8.99 -12.05 -7.64
CA GLY A 69 8.91 -12.74 -6.35
C GLY A 69 7.61 -12.44 -5.59
N LEU A 70 7.12 -11.19 -5.63
CA LEU A 70 5.83 -10.85 -5.01
C LEU A 70 4.65 -11.58 -5.66
N VAL A 71 4.65 -11.68 -6.99
CA VAL A 71 3.59 -12.39 -7.71
C VAL A 71 3.69 -13.90 -7.50
N ASP A 72 4.91 -14.46 -7.39
CA ASP A 72 5.12 -15.88 -7.04
C ASP A 72 4.54 -16.17 -5.65
N GLU A 73 4.90 -15.35 -4.65
CA GLU A 73 4.40 -15.47 -3.29
C GLU A 73 2.85 -15.35 -3.20
N LEU A 74 2.24 -14.47 -4.01
CA LEU A 74 0.78 -14.33 -4.07
C LEU A 74 0.10 -15.49 -4.80
N GLU A 75 0.73 -16.06 -5.82
CA GLU A 75 0.22 -17.23 -6.55
C GLU A 75 0.28 -18.49 -5.67
N GLU A 76 1.35 -18.68 -4.89
CA GLU A 76 1.47 -19.75 -3.90
C GLU A 76 0.36 -19.69 -2.82
N ARG A 77 -0.13 -18.48 -2.51
CA ARG A 77 -1.26 -18.25 -1.57
C ARG A 77 -2.62 -18.31 -2.27
N ALA A 78 -2.67 -18.70 -3.54
CA ALA A 78 -3.88 -18.71 -4.35
C ALA A 78 -4.64 -17.37 -4.40
N LEU A 79 -3.94 -16.25 -4.23
CA LEU A 79 -4.51 -14.90 -4.30
C LEU A 79 -4.48 -14.32 -5.72
N VAL A 80 -3.52 -14.75 -6.54
CA VAL A 80 -3.47 -14.38 -7.96
C VAL A 80 -3.27 -15.60 -8.83
N THR A 81 -3.54 -15.44 -10.12
CA THR A 81 -3.24 -16.44 -11.17
C THR A 81 -2.65 -15.74 -12.38
N ARG A 82 -1.69 -16.40 -13.03
CA ARG A 82 -1.11 -15.91 -14.29
C ARG A 82 -1.85 -16.51 -15.47
N ARG A 83 -2.18 -15.68 -16.46
CA ARG A 83 -2.78 -16.10 -17.73
C ARG A 83 -1.98 -15.48 -18.89
N PRO A 84 -2.02 -16.06 -20.11
CA PRO A 84 -1.43 -15.43 -21.28
C PRO A 84 -1.96 -13.99 -21.44
N HIS A 85 -1.07 -13.03 -21.67
CA HIS A 85 -1.49 -11.65 -21.86
C HIS A 85 -2.14 -11.46 -23.24
N PRO A 86 -3.32 -10.83 -23.34
CA PRO A 86 -4.08 -10.75 -24.59
C PRO A 86 -3.35 -9.98 -25.71
N ALA A 87 -2.53 -9.00 -25.35
CA ALA A 87 -1.81 -8.16 -26.31
C ALA A 87 -0.32 -8.50 -26.45
N ASP A 88 0.27 -9.33 -25.59
CA ASP A 88 1.68 -9.72 -25.64
C ASP A 88 1.86 -11.20 -25.31
N ARG A 89 2.11 -12.01 -26.33
CA ARG A 89 2.32 -13.47 -26.18
C ARG A 89 3.53 -13.86 -25.33
N ARG A 90 4.44 -12.92 -25.03
CA ARG A 90 5.62 -13.15 -24.19
C ARG A 90 5.41 -12.75 -22.74
N ALA A 91 4.30 -12.08 -22.45
CA ALA A 91 3.94 -11.64 -21.11
C ALA A 91 2.80 -12.47 -20.52
N HIS A 92 2.74 -12.47 -19.20
CA HIS A 92 1.59 -13.00 -18.47
C HIS A 92 0.83 -11.84 -17.84
N ALA A 93 -0.49 -11.89 -17.95
CA ALA A 93 -1.41 -11.03 -17.20
C ALA A 93 -1.67 -11.68 -15.83
N VAL A 94 -1.60 -10.88 -14.78
CA VAL A 94 -1.85 -11.29 -13.40
C VAL A 94 -3.29 -10.95 -13.04
N HIS A 95 -4.06 -11.92 -12.59
CA HIS A 95 -5.47 -11.76 -12.26
C HIS A 95 -5.73 -12.11 -10.79
N LEU A 96 -6.64 -11.35 -10.16
CA LEU A 96 -7.15 -11.69 -8.83
C LEU A 96 -8.01 -12.96 -8.88
N THR A 97 -7.85 -13.81 -7.88
CA THR A 97 -8.78 -14.91 -7.62
C THR A 97 -10.04 -14.40 -6.88
N ALA A 98 -11.08 -15.24 -6.77
CA ALA A 98 -12.24 -14.95 -5.92
C ALA A 98 -11.81 -14.80 -4.45
N HIS A 99 -10.93 -15.68 -3.97
CA HIS A 99 -10.37 -15.61 -2.62
C HIS A 99 -9.61 -14.28 -2.36
N ALA A 100 -8.85 -13.78 -3.31
CA ALA A 100 -8.19 -12.48 -3.16
C ALA A 100 -9.17 -11.32 -3.01
N ARG A 101 -10.33 -11.38 -3.66
CA ARG A 101 -11.36 -10.34 -3.53
C ARG A 101 -11.99 -10.35 -2.14
N GLU A 102 -12.30 -11.53 -1.58
CA GLU A 102 -12.78 -11.69 -0.21
C GLU A 102 -11.76 -11.17 0.82
N VAL A 103 -10.49 -11.49 0.63
CA VAL A 103 -9.39 -11.00 1.48
C VAL A 103 -9.29 -9.47 1.40
N LEU A 104 -9.37 -8.89 0.19
CA LEU A 104 -9.34 -7.44 0.01
C LEU A 104 -10.53 -6.74 0.68
N GLU A 105 -11.74 -7.29 0.57
CA GLU A 105 -12.94 -6.77 1.25
C GLU A 105 -12.75 -6.75 2.77
N SER A 106 -12.20 -7.83 3.34
CA SER A 106 -11.89 -7.90 4.76
C SER A 106 -10.88 -6.84 5.19
N ILE A 107 -9.77 -6.68 4.43
CA ILE A 107 -8.75 -5.67 4.73
C ILE A 107 -9.33 -4.26 4.60
N GLN A 108 -10.17 -4.01 3.60
CA GLN A 108 -10.79 -2.70 3.40
C GLN A 108 -11.72 -2.34 4.56
N SER A 109 -12.55 -3.28 4.99
CA SER A 109 -13.45 -3.09 6.16
C SER A 109 -12.66 -2.72 7.43
N GLU A 110 -11.54 -3.38 7.68
CA GLU A 110 -10.68 -3.07 8.82
C GLU A 110 -9.96 -1.71 8.66
N ALA A 111 -9.57 -1.36 7.43
CA ALA A 111 -8.96 -0.06 7.15
C ALA A 111 -9.97 1.09 7.36
N ASP A 112 -11.22 0.91 6.93
CA ASP A 112 -12.31 1.87 7.14
C ASP A 112 -12.63 2.05 8.63
N ALA A 113 -12.60 0.96 9.39
CA ALA A 113 -12.76 1.00 10.85
C ALA A 113 -11.62 1.77 11.53
N LEU A 114 -10.38 1.51 11.12
CA LEU A 114 -9.20 2.24 11.62
C LEU A 114 -9.26 3.73 11.27
N GLU A 115 -9.64 4.08 10.05
CA GLU A 115 -9.81 5.47 9.63
C GLU A 115 -10.87 6.16 10.48
N SER A 116 -12.03 5.50 10.70
CA SER A 116 -13.10 6.01 11.55
C SER A 116 -12.65 6.22 12.99
N GLU A 117 -11.86 5.30 13.55
CA GLU A 117 -11.27 5.41 14.90
C GLU A 117 -10.34 6.63 14.99
N ILE A 118 -9.43 6.78 14.04
CA ILE A 118 -8.43 7.87 14.03
C ILE A 118 -9.08 9.23 13.83
N LEU A 119 -10.11 9.32 12.99
CA LEU A 119 -10.80 10.54 12.67
C LEU A 119 -11.98 10.83 13.62
N ALA A 120 -12.27 9.96 14.59
CA ALA A 120 -13.36 10.16 15.57
C ALA A 120 -13.32 11.51 16.31
N PRO A 121 -12.16 12.07 16.66
CA PRO A 121 -12.09 13.39 17.32
C PRO A 121 -12.50 14.56 16.44
N LEU A 122 -12.59 14.39 15.11
CA LEU A 122 -12.91 15.45 14.16
C LEU A 122 -14.41 15.47 13.83
N ASP A 123 -14.97 16.67 13.69
CA ASP A 123 -16.31 16.84 13.14
C ASP A 123 -16.34 16.65 11.62
N GLU A 124 -17.55 16.66 11.01
CA GLU A 124 -17.74 16.44 9.57
C GLU A 124 -17.03 17.50 8.72
N THR A 125 -17.04 18.76 9.15
CA THR A 125 -16.40 19.87 8.44
C THR A 125 -14.88 19.74 8.48
N GLU A 126 -14.34 19.40 9.64
CA GLU A 126 -12.90 19.19 9.84
C GLU A 126 -12.39 18.00 9.02
N ARG A 127 -13.14 16.90 8.97
CA ARG A 127 -12.83 15.72 8.12
C ARG A 127 -12.82 16.10 6.63
N ALA A 128 -13.83 16.85 6.18
CA ALA A 128 -13.93 17.30 4.79
C ALA A 128 -12.76 18.21 4.39
N GLN A 129 -12.19 18.97 5.33
CA GLN A 129 -11.03 19.84 5.11
C GLN A 129 -9.70 19.08 5.18
N LEU A 130 -9.59 18.04 6.00
CA LEU A 130 -8.34 17.33 6.26
C LEU A 130 -7.78 16.68 5.01
N LEU A 131 -8.59 15.93 4.28
CA LEU A 131 -8.14 15.17 3.10
C LEU A 131 -7.54 16.05 2.00
N PRO A 132 -8.15 17.18 1.58
CA PRO A 132 -7.54 18.12 0.64
C PRO A 132 -6.22 18.72 1.14
N LEU A 133 -6.09 19.00 2.45
CA LEU A 133 -4.86 19.51 3.02
C LEU A 133 -3.73 18.48 2.98
N LEU A 134 -4.01 17.24 3.33
CA LEU A 134 -3.06 16.13 3.23
C LEU A 134 -2.62 15.88 1.77
N HIS A 135 -3.55 15.91 0.81
CA HIS A 135 -3.24 15.80 -0.61
C HIS A 135 -2.29 16.91 -1.09
N ARG A 136 -2.52 18.16 -0.69
CA ARG A 136 -1.63 19.28 -1.05
C ARG A 136 -0.23 19.09 -0.47
N ILE A 137 -0.11 18.63 0.78
CA ILE A 137 1.18 18.35 1.42
C ILE A 137 1.89 17.21 0.70
N ALA A 138 1.19 16.09 0.44
CA ALA A 138 1.74 14.92 -0.24
C ALA A 138 2.24 15.26 -1.66
N THR A 139 1.44 15.99 -2.43
CA THR A 139 1.82 16.46 -3.78
C THR A 139 3.07 17.34 -3.74
N ARG A 140 3.14 18.29 -2.81
CA ARG A 140 4.32 19.16 -2.67
C ARG A 140 5.56 18.40 -2.23
N ALA A 141 5.38 17.35 -1.46
CA ALA A 141 6.47 16.45 -1.03
C ALA A 141 6.89 15.43 -2.14
N GLY A 142 6.26 15.44 -3.31
CA GLY A 142 6.58 14.53 -4.41
C GLY A 142 6.18 13.08 -4.14
N LEU A 143 5.21 12.86 -3.22
CA LEU A 143 4.71 11.52 -2.95
C LEU A 143 3.77 11.07 -4.07
N PRO A 144 3.97 9.87 -4.65
CA PRO A 144 3.11 9.38 -5.71
C PRO A 144 1.72 9.00 -5.14
N PRO A 145 0.62 9.34 -5.84
CA PRO A 145 -0.71 8.95 -5.40
C PRO A 145 -0.86 7.43 -5.28
N GLY A 146 -1.46 6.97 -4.18
CA GLY A 146 -1.77 5.55 -3.96
C GLY A 146 -0.57 4.62 -3.77
N VAL A 147 0.65 5.15 -3.67
CA VAL A 147 1.87 4.35 -3.47
C VAL A 147 2.55 4.73 -2.17
N HIS A 148 2.53 3.82 -1.20
CA HIS A 148 3.16 4.07 0.09
C HIS A 148 4.70 3.97 -0.01
N PRO A 149 5.47 4.98 0.47
CA PRO A 149 6.94 5.00 0.37
C PRO A 149 7.64 3.80 1.03
N GLY A 150 6.99 3.16 2.01
CA GLY A 150 7.47 1.96 2.68
C GLY A 150 7.70 0.76 1.77
N LEU A 151 7.01 0.70 0.61
CA LEU A 151 7.21 -0.37 -0.39
C LEU A 151 8.65 -0.40 -0.93
N GLN A 152 9.31 0.74 -0.99
CA GLN A 152 10.69 0.85 -1.48
C GLN A 152 11.74 0.38 -0.45
N ARG A 153 11.39 0.29 0.84
CA ARG A 153 12.33 -0.09 1.92
C ARG A 153 12.68 -1.57 1.93
N ARG A 154 11.83 -2.47 1.42
CA ARG A 154 12.15 -3.91 1.26
C ARG A 154 13.44 -4.15 0.44
N ARG A 155 13.81 -3.23 -0.45
CA ARG A 155 15.06 -3.29 -1.25
C ARG A 155 16.33 -3.31 -0.43
N ARG A 156 16.38 -2.67 0.75
CA ARG A 156 17.62 -2.56 1.57
C ARG A 156 17.80 -3.71 2.54
N ALA A 157 16.73 -4.24 3.12
CA ALA A 157 16.82 -5.29 4.14
C ALA A 157 17.26 -6.65 3.55
N ARG A 158 16.85 -7.00 2.32
CA ARG A 158 17.28 -8.24 1.64
C ARG A 158 18.68 -8.19 1.00
N ARG A 159 19.36 -7.04 1.00
CA ARG A 159 20.71 -6.87 0.44
C ARG A 159 21.84 -6.93 1.46
N GLN A 160 21.58 -7.17 2.74
CA GLN A 160 22.64 -7.48 3.70
C GLN A 160 22.79 -9.01 3.79
N PRO A 161 23.81 -9.61 3.13
CA PRO A 161 24.22 -10.97 3.46
C PRO A 161 24.82 -10.94 4.89
N ARG A 162 24.51 -11.94 5.68
CA ARG A 162 25.17 -12.21 6.96
C ARG A 162 26.63 -12.58 6.70
#